data_ee8f8fc955a3f11b39546cd125b0abbd
#
_entry.id   ee8f8fc955a3f11b39546cd125b0abbd
#
_cell.length_a   1.000
_cell.length_b   1.000
_cell.length_c   1.000
_cell.angle_alpha   90.00
_cell.angle_beta   90.00
_cell.angle_gamma   90.00
#
_symmetry.space_group_name_H-M   'P 1'
#
loop_
_entity.id
_entity.type
_entity.pdbx_description
1 polymer ?
#
loop_
_entity_poly.entity_id
_entity_poly.type
_entity_poly.pdbx_seq_one_letter_code
_entity_poly.pdbx_strand_id
1 'polypeptide(L)'
;MRVLVCGGAGFIGSHLTDRLLAEGHAVDVVDNLSTGSLANVASARSSGGDFRFHHMDIEHPSFGDLVAARQPEVVFQLAALIPDAIQPIASLKSMASTLAVL
;
A
#
# COMPACT_ATOMS: atom_id res chain seq x y z
N MET A 1 9.44 12.75 2.45
CA MET A 1 9.48 11.79 1.31
C MET A 1 8.08 11.38 0.94
N ARG A 2 7.82 11.12 -0.32
CA ARG A 2 6.54 10.53 -0.73
C ARG A 2 6.67 9.02 -0.73
N VAL A 3 5.77 8.35 -0.03
CA VAL A 3 5.80 6.90 0.16
C VAL A 3 4.46 6.32 -0.27
N LEU A 4 4.52 5.23 -1.01
CA LEU A 4 3.34 4.46 -1.38
C LEU A 4 3.35 3.16 -0.60
N VAL A 5 2.25 2.86 0.10
CA VAL A 5 2.09 1.63 0.86
C VAL A 5 0.96 0.83 0.23
N CYS A 6 1.31 -0.25 -0.44
CA CYS A 6 0.33 -1.18 -1.00
C CYS A 6 -0.04 -2.20 0.07
N GLY A 7 -1.32 -2.31 0.37
CA GLY A 7 -1.79 -3.10 1.51
C GLY A 7 -1.78 -2.32 2.81
N GLY A 8 -1.82 -1.00 2.74
CA GLY A 8 -1.72 -0.13 3.90
C GLY A 8 -2.94 -0.13 4.83
N ALA A 9 -4.05 -0.77 4.43
CA ALA A 9 -5.20 -0.93 5.31
C ALA A 9 -5.19 -2.26 6.07
N GLY A 10 -4.18 -3.09 5.88
CA GLY A 10 -3.94 -4.28 6.68
C GLY A 10 -3.31 -3.92 8.02
N PHE A 11 -3.13 -4.92 8.87
CA PHE A 11 -2.59 -4.70 10.22
C PHE A 11 -1.18 -4.11 10.17
N ILE A 12 -0.28 -4.76 9.44
CA ILE A 12 1.11 -4.29 9.36
C ILE A 12 1.19 -2.98 8.60
N GLY A 13 0.51 -2.89 7.47
CA GLY A 13 0.54 -1.71 6.61
C GLY A 13 -0.01 -0.47 7.29
N SER A 14 -1.05 -0.61 8.12
CA SER A 14 -1.61 0.53 8.83
C SER A 14 -0.67 1.06 9.91
N HIS A 15 0.04 0.18 10.60
CA HIS A 15 1.05 0.59 11.59
C HIS A 15 2.24 1.26 10.91
N LEU A 16 2.69 0.73 9.79
CA LEU A 16 3.75 1.36 8.99
C LEU A 16 3.33 2.75 8.53
N THR A 17 2.10 2.87 8.02
CA THR A 17 1.56 4.15 7.56
C THR A 17 1.56 5.18 8.68
N ASP A 18 1.07 4.80 9.86
CA ASP A 18 1.04 5.70 11.02
C ASP A 18 2.46 6.16 11.40
N ARG A 19 3.42 5.25 11.36
CA ARG A 19 4.81 5.59 11.68
C ARG A 19 5.40 6.54 10.65
N LEU A 20 5.16 6.29 9.37
CA LEU A 20 5.66 7.16 8.30
C LEU A 20 5.08 8.57 8.42
N LEU A 21 3.78 8.68 8.71
CA LEU A 21 3.15 9.97 8.91
C LEU A 21 3.72 10.69 10.12
N ALA A 22 3.96 9.97 11.21
CA ALA A 22 4.55 10.53 12.42
C ALA A 22 5.96 11.07 12.17
N GLU A 23 6.67 10.50 11.22
CA GLU A 23 8.01 10.96 10.84
C GLU A 23 7.99 12.05 9.76
N GLY A 24 6.81 12.53 9.39
CA GLY A 24 6.67 13.66 8.48
C GLY A 24 6.63 13.32 7.00
N HIS A 25 6.50 12.05 6.65
CA HIS A 25 6.39 11.63 5.26
C HIS A 25 4.98 11.80 4.72
N ALA A 26 4.86 12.05 3.43
CA ALA A 26 3.57 11.99 2.72
C ALA A 26 3.33 10.54 2.33
N VAL A 27 2.16 10.01 2.66
CA VAL A 27 1.85 8.59 2.43
C VAL A 27 0.59 8.44 1.60
N ASP A 28 0.72 7.71 0.51
CA ASP A 28 -0.40 7.20 -0.27
C ASP A 28 -0.57 5.72 0.07
N VAL A 29 -1.79 5.31 0.40
CA VAL A 29 -2.11 3.91 0.65
C VAL A 29 -2.99 3.40 -0.49
N VAL A 30 -2.64 2.25 -1.03
CA VAL A 30 -3.46 1.52 -1.98
C VAL A 30 -3.87 0.21 -1.34
N ASP A 31 -5.16 -0.08 -1.33
CA ASP A 31 -5.68 -1.32 -0.76
C ASP A 31 -7.02 -1.65 -1.40
N ASN A 32 -7.22 -2.91 -1.73
CA ASN A 32 -8.51 -3.37 -2.26
C ASN A 32 -9.48 -3.79 -1.15
N LEU A 33 -9.05 -3.72 0.10
CA LEU A 33 -9.83 -4.06 1.30
C LEU A 33 -10.27 -5.51 1.36
N SER A 34 -9.61 -6.41 0.64
CA SER A 34 -9.95 -7.83 0.68
C SER A 34 -9.64 -8.45 2.05
N THR A 35 -8.58 -8.00 2.71
CA THR A 35 -8.20 -8.46 4.05
C THR A 35 -8.02 -7.32 5.04
N GLY A 36 -7.86 -6.11 4.56
CA GLY A 36 -7.76 -4.91 5.38
C GLY A 36 -9.11 -4.25 5.60
N SER A 37 -9.11 -3.16 6.33
CA SER A 37 -10.34 -2.43 6.61
C SER A 37 -10.07 -0.93 6.70
N LEU A 38 -11.05 -0.12 6.34
CA LEU A 38 -10.96 1.34 6.47
C LEU A 38 -10.76 1.77 7.92
N ALA A 39 -11.24 0.97 8.88
CA ALA A 39 -11.04 1.25 10.29
C ALA A 39 -9.54 1.28 10.65
N ASN A 40 -8.73 0.48 9.99
CA ASN A 40 -7.29 0.44 10.25
C ASN A 40 -6.56 1.72 9.82
N VAL A 41 -7.14 2.50 8.91
CA VAL A 41 -6.53 3.76 8.45
C VAL A 41 -7.20 4.99 9.09
N ALA A 42 -8.08 4.79 10.04
CA ALA A 42 -8.77 5.91 10.70
C ALA A 42 -7.79 6.85 11.39
N SER A 43 -6.77 6.31 12.04
CA SER A 43 -5.73 7.09 12.70
C SER A 43 -4.95 7.94 11.69
N ALA A 44 -4.59 7.34 10.56
CA ALA A 44 -3.88 8.06 9.49
C ALA A 44 -4.73 9.20 8.93
N ARG A 45 -6.01 8.96 8.73
CA ARG A 45 -6.94 9.97 8.21
C ARG A 45 -7.11 11.15 9.17
N SER A 46 -7.00 10.90 10.46
CA SER A 46 -7.16 11.91 11.51
C SER A 46 -5.85 12.59 11.90
N SER A 47 -4.73 12.13 11.37
CA SER A 47 -3.41 12.55 11.83
C SER A 47 -3.08 14.00 11.53
N GLY A 48 -3.75 14.61 10.56
CA GLY A 48 -3.41 15.94 10.06
C GLY A 48 -2.21 15.93 9.11
N GLY A 49 -1.61 14.77 8.85
CA GLY A 49 -0.51 14.63 7.91
C GLY A 49 -1.00 14.52 6.46
N ASP A 50 -0.06 14.41 5.56
CA ASP A 50 -0.35 14.26 4.12
C ASP A 50 -0.63 12.78 3.83
N PHE A 51 -1.88 12.40 3.94
CA PHE A 51 -2.34 11.04 3.77
C PHE A 51 -3.43 10.97 2.70
N ARG A 52 -3.30 9.99 1.78
CA ARG A 52 -4.31 9.71 0.77
C ARG A 52 -4.58 8.21 0.72
N PHE A 53 -5.85 7.86 0.66
CA PHE A 53 -6.28 6.47 0.51
C PHE A 53 -6.86 6.24 -0.88
N HIS A 54 -6.41 5.18 -1.53
CA HIS A 54 -6.89 4.77 -2.85
C HIS A 54 -7.44 3.35 -2.75
N HIS A 55 -8.75 3.21 -2.92
CA HIS A 55 -9.40 1.91 -2.94
C HIS A 55 -9.19 1.29 -4.32
N MET A 56 -8.19 0.47 -4.44
CA MET A 56 -7.77 -0.07 -5.73
C MET A 56 -6.97 -1.34 -5.53
N ASP A 57 -7.06 -2.26 -6.49
CA ASP A 57 -6.19 -3.41 -6.56
C ASP A 57 -4.88 -2.99 -7.27
N ILE A 58 -3.75 -3.50 -6.79
CA ILE A 58 -2.45 -3.21 -7.43
C ILE A 58 -2.37 -3.77 -8.85
N GLU A 59 -3.21 -4.73 -9.20
CA GLU A 59 -3.29 -5.28 -10.54
C GLU A 59 -4.25 -4.49 -11.45
N HIS A 60 -4.95 -3.50 -10.90
CA HIS A 60 -5.84 -2.66 -11.69
C HIS A 60 -5.03 -1.86 -12.73
N PRO A 61 -5.53 -1.71 -13.96
CA PRO A 61 -4.81 -0.95 -14.99
C PRO A 61 -4.46 0.48 -14.57
N SER A 62 -5.27 1.11 -13.74
CA SER A 62 -5.03 2.48 -13.28
C SER A 62 -3.92 2.59 -12.24
N PHE A 63 -3.40 1.48 -11.72
CA PHE A 63 -2.35 1.53 -10.71
C PHE A 63 -1.08 2.19 -11.24
N GLY A 64 -0.68 1.87 -12.46
CA GLY A 64 0.47 2.49 -13.09
C GLY A 64 0.30 4.00 -13.25
N ASP A 65 -0.90 4.43 -13.61
CA ASP A 65 -1.22 5.86 -13.73
C ASP A 65 -1.13 6.55 -12.37
N LEU A 66 -1.59 5.90 -11.32
CA LEU A 66 -1.49 6.43 -9.96
C LEU A 66 -0.03 6.62 -9.56
N VAL A 67 0.79 5.61 -9.78
CA VAL A 67 2.23 5.69 -9.46
C VAL A 67 2.88 6.82 -10.22
N ALA A 68 2.58 6.96 -11.50
CA ALA A 68 3.13 8.04 -12.34
C ALA A 68 2.68 9.41 -11.84
N ALA A 69 1.43 9.55 -11.43
CA ALA A 69 0.88 10.83 -10.96
C ALA A 69 1.42 11.21 -9.59
N ARG A 70 1.57 10.25 -8.68
CA ARG A 70 1.99 10.52 -7.31
C ARG A 70 3.50 10.54 -7.15
N GLN A 71 4.23 9.90 -8.03
CA GLN A 71 5.70 9.84 -8.03
C GLN A 71 6.29 9.49 -6.66
N PRO A 72 5.91 8.33 -6.09
CA PRO A 72 6.48 7.93 -4.80
C PRO A 72 7.98 7.69 -4.93
N GLU A 73 8.71 8.04 -3.88
CA GLU A 73 10.14 7.80 -3.82
C GLU A 73 10.44 6.40 -3.28
N VAL A 74 9.52 5.86 -2.47
CA VAL A 74 9.62 4.52 -1.90
C VAL A 74 8.26 3.86 -1.99
N VAL A 75 8.25 2.58 -2.33
CA VAL A 75 7.04 1.77 -2.37
C VAL A 75 7.22 0.56 -1.47
N PHE A 76 6.29 0.38 -0.53
CA PHE A 76 6.22 -0.82 0.30
C PHE A 76 5.10 -1.71 -0.23
N GLN A 77 5.44 -2.91 -0.66
CA GLN A 77 4.47 -3.86 -1.19
C GLN A 77 4.10 -4.88 -0.13
N LEU A 78 3.03 -4.61 0.60
CA LEU A 78 2.51 -5.47 1.66
C LEU A 78 1.17 -6.10 1.27
N ALA A 79 0.66 -5.79 0.09
CA ALA A 79 -0.55 -6.40 -0.39
C ALA A 79 -0.30 -7.89 -0.57
N ALA A 80 -0.86 -8.67 0.34
CA ALA A 80 -0.91 -10.10 0.14
C ALA A 80 -1.85 -10.34 -1.03
N LEU A 81 -1.30 -10.82 -2.12
CA LEU A 81 -2.10 -11.65 -2.98
C LEU A 81 -2.56 -12.78 -2.07
N ILE A 82 -3.86 -12.90 -1.86
CA ILE A 82 -4.38 -14.05 -1.13
C ILE A 82 -3.74 -15.25 -1.82
N PRO A 83 -2.87 -16.00 -1.14
CA PRO A 83 -2.37 -17.19 -1.76
C PRO A 83 -3.58 -18.10 -1.82
N ASP A 84 -4.23 -18.09 -2.91
CA ASP A 84 -4.65 -19.32 -3.41
C ASP A 84 -3.36 -20.12 -3.41
N ALA A 85 -3.20 -20.99 -2.46
CA ALA A 85 -1.96 -21.76 -2.27
C ALA A 85 -1.57 -22.54 -3.53
N ILE A 86 -2.35 -22.44 -4.55
CA ILE A 86 -2.25 -23.09 -5.83
C ILE A 86 -1.76 -22.15 -6.94
N GLN A 87 -1.37 -20.92 -6.63
CA GLN A 87 -0.89 -19.99 -7.66
C GLN A 87 0.53 -19.52 -7.38
N PRO A 88 1.52 -20.40 -7.59
CA PRO A 88 2.92 -20.04 -7.38
C PRO A 88 3.36 -18.86 -8.25
N ILE A 89 2.73 -18.65 -9.40
CA ILE A 89 3.03 -17.51 -10.26
C ILE A 89 2.61 -16.21 -9.62
N ALA A 90 1.46 -16.19 -8.95
CA ALA A 90 1.01 -15.01 -8.23
C ALA A 90 1.96 -14.68 -7.06
N SER A 91 2.42 -15.69 -6.34
CA SER A 91 3.39 -15.52 -5.27
C SER A 91 4.72 -14.99 -5.79
N LEU A 92 5.21 -15.52 -6.91
CA LEU A 92 6.44 -15.03 -7.52
C LEU A 92 6.31 -13.59 -7.98
N LYS A 93 5.17 -13.22 -8.54
CA LYS A 93 4.90 -11.86 -8.96
C LYS A 93 4.91 -10.90 -7.77
N SER A 94 4.29 -11.29 -6.66
CA SER A 94 4.30 -10.50 -5.43
C SER A 94 5.70 -10.33 -4.88
N MET A 95 6.48 -11.40 -4.85
CA MET A 95 7.87 -11.35 -4.40
C MET A 95 8.73 -10.48 -5.32
N ALA A 96 8.56 -10.60 -6.62
CA ALA A 96 9.28 -9.78 -7.58
C ALA A 96 8.95 -8.30 -7.41
N SER A 97 7.68 -7.96 -7.20
CA SER A 97 7.27 -6.59 -6.93
C SER A 97 7.91 -6.05 -5.65
N THR A 98 7.92 -6.85 -4.59
CA THR A 98 8.54 -6.47 -3.32
C THR A 98 10.04 -6.24 -3.49
N LEU A 99 10.72 -7.13 -4.18
CA LEU A 99 12.16 -7.00 -4.43
C LEU A 99 12.49 -5.80 -5.30
N ALA A 100 11.62 -5.46 -6.24
CA ALA A 100 11.84 -4.34 -7.16
C ALA A 100 11.71 -2.99 -6.46
N VAL A 101 10.98 -2.90 -5.35
CA VAL A 101 10.71 -1.64 -4.65
C VAL A 101 11.47 -1.51 -3.33
N LEU A 102 12.11 -2.54 -2.90
CA LEU A 102 12.94 -2.51 -1.71
C LEU A 102 14.39 -2.26 -2.07
#